data_0641c3559243d0dc9fb41717c396f23a
#
_entry.id   0641c3559243d0dc9fb41717c396f23a
#
_cell.length_a   1.000
_cell.length_b   1.000
_cell.length_c   1.000
_cell.angle_alpha   90.00
_cell.angle_beta   90.00
_cell.angle_gamma   90.00
#
_symmetry.space_group_name_H-M   'P 1'
#
loop_
_entity.id
_entity.type
_entity.pdbx_description
1 polymer ?
#
loop_
_entity_poly.entity_id
_entity_poly.type
_entity_poly.pdbx_seq_one_letter_code
_entity_poly.pdbx_strand_id
1 'polypeptide(L)'
;MNSKAFYQQMFAIAIPVALQSLLTSFLNTLDTMMISSLGDASIAGVGLANQVFFLFTLICFGINTGSSVLFAQYWGVRDVPQVRKINQASLMLSTAISVAFMFVAMLFPYGILELFTKDAAVVQAGGDYLRVAALTYVITAWSFSLGSTLRSTGNPKVPLVATMSSFVANAFFNYILIFGKLGLPAMGVVGAALGTVVARLIEIGVLVFVIKRYQGPLQIPIRHLQKIPKEFWTVYWKTTLPVIVNETFWALGQVFYNAAYAMVGTQATAAVQIAVAIQGLAFVIVRGLGSSCSIMLGQSIGKNKIDRAKKDANRFIILSIITGVVIGAIESLTPQWTLLLFGHISPEVYTLGQQLLQVMGVIFILKTINSIIVVGVLRGGGDTHYGMKLEMSCVWLVGVPLSLLAAGVWHLPVTLVVICAGMEEVTKVVVGFYRVYSQKWIHRLVQD
;
A
#
# COMPACT_ATOMS: atom_id res chain seq x y z
N MET A 1 10.37 7.78 27.55
CA MET A 1 11.23 8.38 26.51
C MET A 1 11.00 9.86 26.53
N ASN A 2 12.06 10.67 26.52
CA ASN A 2 11.94 12.11 26.39
C ASN A 2 11.23 12.43 25.06
N SER A 3 10.43 13.49 24.99
CA SER A 3 9.66 13.85 23.80
C SER A 3 10.55 13.93 22.55
N LYS A 4 11.75 14.47 22.67
CA LYS A 4 12.76 14.56 21.61
C LYS A 4 13.12 13.18 21.01
N ALA A 5 13.35 12.18 21.84
CA ALA A 5 13.72 10.84 21.38
C ALA A 5 12.54 10.11 20.70
N PHE A 6 11.29 10.41 21.07
CA PHE A 6 10.11 9.92 20.37
C PHE A 6 10.07 10.45 18.93
N TYR A 7 10.17 11.78 18.75
CA TYR A 7 10.11 12.37 17.42
C TYR A 7 11.30 11.95 16.55
N GLN A 8 12.50 11.83 17.10
CA GLN A 8 13.66 11.34 16.36
C GLN A 8 13.43 9.91 15.84
N GLN A 9 12.92 9.00 16.67
CA GLN A 9 12.63 7.63 16.24
C GLN A 9 11.49 7.58 15.22
N MET A 10 10.44 8.36 15.45
CA MET A 10 9.30 8.46 14.53
C MET A 10 9.75 8.94 13.15
N PHE A 11 10.45 10.07 13.05
CA PHE A 11 10.90 10.61 11.77
C PHE A 11 11.94 9.72 11.08
N ALA A 12 12.78 9.03 11.85
CA ALA A 12 13.73 8.08 11.30
C ALA A 12 13.06 6.90 10.56
N ILE A 13 11.80 6.58 10.89
CA ILE A 13 10.99 5.55 10.22
C ILE A 13 10.02 6.18 9.22
N ALA A 14 9.29 7.22 9.62
CA ALA A 14 8.22 7.81 8.83
C ALA A 14 8.72 8.43 7.51
N ILE A 15 9.83 9.19 7.56
CA ILE A 15 10.37 9.85 6.37
C ILE A 15 10.82 8.85 5.30
N PRO A 16 11.64 7.82 5.60
CA PRO A 16 12.01 6.83 4.59
C PRO A 16 10.82 6.08 4.00
N VAL A 17 9.80 5.74 4.81
CA VAL A 17 8.60 5.05 4.33
C VAL A 17 7.75 5.97 3.44
N ALA A 18 7.59 7.23 3.82
CA ALA A 18 6.87 8.22 3.01
C ALA A 18 7.58 8.45 1.66
N LEU A 19 8.89 8.68 1.69
CA LEU A 19 9.69 8.86 0.46
C LEU A 19 9.65 7.62 -0.43
N GLN A 20 9.71 6.41 0.13
CA GLN A 20 9.58 5.16 -0.63
C GLN A 20 8.20 5.07 -1.31
N SER A 21 7.13 5.42 -0.60
CA SER A 21 5.78 5.43 -1.17
C SER A 21 5.63 6.45 -2.28
N LEU A 22 6.22 7.64 -2.11
CA LEU A 22 6.23 8.69 -3.13
C LEU A 22 6.98 8.26 -4.39
N LEU A 23 8.18 7.69 -4.23
CA LEU A 23 8.98 7.15 -5.35
C LEU A 23 8.22 6.07 -6.12
N THR A 24 7.52 5.18 -5.42
CA THR A 24 6.70 4.14 -6.06
C THR A 24 5.57 4.77 -6.89
N SER A 25 4.92 5.81 -6.38
CA SER A 25 3.88 6.54 -7.13
C SER A 25 4.45 7.23 -8.38
N PHE A 26 5.59 7.88 -8.26
CA PHE A 26 6.27 8.49 -9.40
C PHE A 26 6.74 7.47 -10.44
N LEU A 27 7.22 6.31 -10.01
CA LEU A 27 7.61 5.23 -10.91
C LEU A 27 6.42 4.77 -11.77
N ASN A 28 5.27 4.52 -11.16
CA ASN A 28 4.06 4.13 -11.88
C ASN A 28 3.60 5.21 -12.87
N THR A 29 3.70 6.49 -12.49
CA THR A 29 3.35 7.62 -13.36
C THR A 29 4.30 7.72 -14.54
N LEU A 30 5.61 7.59 -14.30
CA LEU A 30 6.64 7.64 -15.33
C LEU A 30 6.46 6.51 -16.36
N ASP A 31 6.23 5.28 -15.88
CA ASP A 31 5.96 4.12 -16.74
C ASP A 31 4.75 4.38 -17.64
N THR A 32 3.65 4.89 -17.08
CA THR A 32 2.44 5.22 -17.83
C THR A 32 2.71 6.31 -18.88
N MET A 33 3.47 7.35 -18.53
CA MET A 33 3.84 8.42 -19.47
C MET A 33 4.71 7.92 -20.62
N MET A 34 5.66 7.01 -20.35
CA MET A 34 6.51 6.45 -21.40
C MET A 34 5.72 5.51 -22.33
N ILE A 35 4.81 4.71 -21.78
CA ILE A 35 3.95 3.80 -22.55
C ILE A 35 2.92 4.58 -23.37
N SER A 36 2.47 5.75 -22.91
CA SER A 36 1.47 6.56 -23.62
C SER A 36 1.93 7.00 -25.00
N SER A 37 3.23 7.10 -25.22
CA SER A 37 3.80 7.41 -26.55
C SER A 37 3.68 6.26 -27.58
N LEU A 38 3.30 5.05 -27.14
CA LEU A 38 3.12 3.87 -28.00
C LEU A 38 1.68 3.72 -28.53
N GLY A 39 0.76 4.61 -28.13
CA GLY A 39 -0.63 4.64 -28.58
C GLY A 39 -1.62 4.00 -27.59
N ASP A 40 -2.91 4.24 -27.86
CA ASP A 40 -4.02 3.95 -26.94
C ASP A 40 -4.16 2.47 -26.59
N ALA A 41 -3.98 1.59 -27.58
CA ALA A 41 -4.04 0.13 -27.35
C ALA A 41 -2.97 -0.35 -26.35
N SER A 42 -1.77 0.24 -26.43
CA SER A 42 -0.67 -0.07 -25.50
C SER A 42 -0.96 0.41 -24.09
N ILE A 43 -1.50 1.62 -23.93
CA ILE A 43 -1.91 2.16 -22.61
C ILE A 43 -2.98 1.27 -22.00
N ALA A 44 -4.03 0.97 -22.77
CA ALA A 44 -5.14 0.16 -22.31
C ALA A 44 -4.68 -1.25 -21.94
N GLY A 45 -3.87 -1.91 -22.79
CA GLY A 45 -3.36 -3.26 -22.56
C GLY A 45 -2.48 -3.37 -21.33
N VAL A 46 -1.51 -2.46 -21.17
CA VAL A 46 -0.64 -2.41 -19.98
C VAL A 46 -1.45 -2.04 -18.73
N GLY A 47 -2.42 -1.14 -18.86
CA GLY A 47 -3.33 -0.80 -17.75
C GLY A 47 -4.09 -2.03 -17.23
N LEU A 48 -4.63 -2.86 -18.12
CA LEU A 48 -5.30 -4.11 -17.75
C LEU A 48 -4.33 -5.15 -17.17
N ALA A 49 -3.14 -5.30 -17.73
CA ALA A 49 -2.10 -6.17 -17.19
C ALA A 49 -1.70 -5.76 -15.76
N ASN A 50 -1.65 -4.45 -15.48
CA ASN A 50 -1.35 -3.92 -14.15
C ASN A 50 -2.46 -4.20 -13.13
N GLN A 51 -3.72 -4.50 -13.51
CA GLN A 51 -4.74 -4.96 -12.57
C GLN A 51 -4.38 -6.33 -11.98
N VAL A 52 -3.80 -7.22 -12.79
CA VAL A 52 -3.30 -8.52 -12.31
C VAL A 52 -2.15 -8.33 -11.31
N PHE A 53 -1.21 -7.44 -11.64
CA PHE A 53 -0.12 -7.08 -10.75
C PHE A 53 -0.62 -6.44 -9.45
N PHE A 54 -1.64 -5.59 -9.52
CA PHE A 54 -2.26 -4.96 -8.35
C PHE A 54 -2.85 -6.00 -7.39
N LEU A 55 -3.63 -6.97 -7.92
CA LEU A 55 -4.20 -8.05 -7.12
C LEU A 55 -3.11 -8.86 -6.41
N PHE A 56 -2.06 -9.22 -7.14
CA PHE A 56 -0.89 -9.91 -6.60
C PHE A 56 -0.21 -9.11 -5.48
N THR A 57 0.05 -7.82 -5.72
CA THR A 57 0.74 -6.95 -4.74
C THR A 57 -0.09 -6.73 -3.49
N LEU A 58 -1.41 -6.69 -3.60
CA LEU A 58 -2.33 -6.56 -2.48
C LEU A 58 -2.20 -7.73 -1.49
N ILE A 59 -2.17 -8.96 -2.01
CA ILE A 59 -1.99 -10.17 -1.18
C ILE A 59 -0.61 -10.16 -0.52
N CYS A 60 0.43 -9.87 -1.29
CA CYS A 60 1.79 -9.75 -0.76
C CYS A 60 1.89 -8.65 0.31
N PHE A 61 1.22 -7.52 0.11
CA PHE A 61 1.17 -6.43 1.08
C PHE A 61 0.51 -6.88 2.39
N GLY A 62 -0.61 -7.61 2.32
CA GLY A 62 -1.28 -8.19 3.48
C GLY A 62 -0.37 -9.13 4.28
N ILE A 63 0.35 -10.06 3.60
CA ILE A 63 1.32 -10.97 4.23
C ILE A 63 2.41 -10.18 4.94
N ASN A 64 3.01 -9.21 4.26
CA ASN A 64 4.15 -8.47 4.78
C ASN A 64 3.75 -7.51 5.92
N THR A 65 2.58 -6.89 5.82
CA THR A 65 2.06 -6.01 6.88
C THR A 65 1.67 -6.82 8.11
N GLY A 66 1.01 -7.98 7.93
CA GLY A 66 0.72 -8.90 9.04
C GLY A 66 1.99 -9.42 9.72
N SER A 67 3.00 -9.80 8.92
CA SER A 67 4.31 -10.21 9.45
C SER A 67 5.02 -9.08 10.19
N SER A 68 4.84 -7.82 9.78
CA SER A 68 5.48 -6.66 10.41
C SER A 68 5.08 -6.47 11.87
N VAL A 69 3.87 -6.90 12.23
CA VAL A 69 3.39 -6.91 13.63
C VAL A 69 4.26 -7.82 14.50
N LEU A 70 4.48 -9.05 14.02
CA LEU A 70 5.34 -10.02 14.70
C LEU A 70 6.81 -9.55 14.72
N PHE A 71 7.32 -9.07 13.57
CA PHE A 71 8.68 -8.52 13.51
C PHE A 71 8.92 -7.43 14.54
N ALA A 72 7.99 -6.47 14.67
CA ALA A 72 8.15 -5.37 15.60
C ALA A 72 8.21 -5.84 17.06
N GLN A 73 7.35 -6.76 17.46
CA GLN A 73 7.30 -7.27 18.83
C GLN A 73 8.52 -8.12 19.18
N TYR A 74 8.89 -9.11 18.33
CA TYR A 74 10.08 -9.96 18.58
C TYR A 74 11.38 -9.18 18.47
N TRP A 75 11.46 -8.19 17.57
CA TRP A 75 12.60 -7.27 17.54
C TRP A 75 12.69 -6.39 18.79
N GLY A 76 11.55 -6.09 19.40
CA GLY A 76 11.48 -5.41 20.68
C GLY A 76 12.33 -6.10 21.75
N VAL A 77 12.22 -7.40 21.90
CA VAL A 77 12.98 -8.23 22.86
C VAL A 77 14.31 -8.73 22.30
N ARG A 78 14.69 -8.35 21.07
CA ARG A 78 15.91 -8.78 20.39
C ARG A 78 15.97 -10.30 20.15
N ASP A 79 14.84 -10.96 20.01
CA ASP A 79 14.76 -12.38 19.66
C ASP A 79 15.02 -12.56 18.14
N VAL A 80 16.31 -12.57 17.79
CA VAL A 80 16.76 -12.71 16.40
C VAL A 80 16.37 -14.06 15.79
N PRO A 81 16.45 -15.20 16.49
CA PRO A 81 15.96 -16.49 15.98
C PRO A 81 14.49 -16.45 15.53
N GLN A 82 13.60 -15.86 16.30
CA GLN A 82 12.18 -15.75 15.93
C GLN A 82 11.99 -14.77 14.76
N VAL A 83 12.68 -13.64 14.75
CA VAL A 83 12.67 -12.72 13.60
C VAL A 83 13.08 -13.43 12.30
N ARG A 84 14.08 -14.31 12.34
CA ARG A 84 14.48 -15.13 11.19
C ARG A 84 13.39 -16.10 10.75
N LYS A 85 12.72 -16.78 11.69
CA LYS A 85 11.60 -17.69 11.39
C LYS A 85 10.44 -16.94 10.75
N ILE A 86 10.09 -15.74 11.26
CA ILE A 86 9.02 -14.90 10.68
C ILE A 86 9.41 -14.49 9.26
N ASN A 87 10.66 -14.06 9.03
CA ASN A 87 11.14 -13.70 7.70
C ASN A 87 11.10 -14.90 6.74
N GLN A 88 11.51 -16.08 7.19
CA GLN A 88 11.41 -17.32 6.41
C GLN A 88 9.95 -17.64 6.04
N ALA A 89 9.02 -17.57 6.99
CA ALA A 89 7.61 -17.82 6.74
C ALA A 89 7.01 -16.81 5.74
N SER A 90 7.29 -15.52 5.94
CA SER A 90 6.86 -14.46 5.03
C SER A 90 7.40 -14.65 3.61
N LEU A 91 8.69 -14.98 3.48
CA LEU A 91 9.32 -15.28 2.17
C LEU A 91 8.71 -16.52 1.51
N MET A 92 8.48 -17.60 2.27
CA MET A 92 7.89 -18.83 1.73
C MET A 92 6.48 -18.58 1.19
N LEU A 93 5.63 -17.90 1.95
CA LEU A 93 4.26 -17.60 1.53
C LEU A 93 4.22 -16.63 0.35
N SER A 94 4.99 -15.55 0.43
CA SER A 94 5.09 -14.59 -0.66
C SER A 94 5.64 -15.23 -1.94
N THR A 95 6.62 -16.15 -1.83
CA THR A 95 7.14 -16.91 -2.96
C THR A 95 6.09 -17.85 -3.54
N ALA A 96 5.37 -18.60 -2.71
CA ALA A 96 4.35 -19.53 -3.19
C ALA A 96 3.27 -18.81 -4.00
N ILE A 97 2.78 -17.66 -3.48
CA ILE A 97 1.78 -16.84 -4.16
C ILE A 97 2.35 -16.22 -5.43
N SER A 98 3.55 -15.64 -5.37
CA SER A 98 4.16 -15.01 -6.54
C SER A 98 4.45 -16.00 -7.66
N VAL A 99 4.90 -17.20 -7.33
CA VAL A 99 5.12 -18.27 -8.30
C VAL A 99 3.79 -18.70 -8.95
N ALA A 100 2.70 -18.86 -8.16
CA ALA A 100 1.38 -19.18 -8.71
C ALA A 100 0.90 -18.09 -9.69
N PHE A 101 0.96 -16.81 -9.29
CA PHE A 101 0.58 -15.69 -10.17
C PHE A 101 1.49 -15.59 -11.40
N MET A 102 2.80 -15.80 -11.24
CA MET A 102 3.76 -15.79 -12.34
C MET A 102 3.42 -16.86 -13.37
N PHE A 103 3.19 -18.11 -12.93
CA PHE A 103 2.83 -19.20 -13.85
C PHE A 103 1.52 -18.94 -14.58
N VAL A 104 0.48 -18.48 -13.87
CA VAL A 104 -0.81 -18.16 -14.49
C VAL A 104 -0.66 -17.03 -15.52
N ALA A 105 0.06 -15.97 -15.18
CA ALA A 105 0.30 -14.83 -16.07
C ALA A 105 1.19 -15.19 -17.29
N MET A 106 2.14 -16.12 -17.13
CA MET A 106 3.00 -16.58 -18.24
C MET A 106 2.33 -17.57 -19.17
N LEU A 107 1.49 -18.47 -18.62
CA LEU A 107 0.84 -19.53 -19.41
C LEU A 107 -0.41 -19.03 -20.14
N PHE A 108 -1.16 -18.11 -19.52
CA PHE A 108 -2.44 -17.63 -20.04
C PHE A 108 -2.50 -16.10 -20.17
N PRO A 109 -1.45 -15.38 -20.67
CA PRO A 109 -1.42 -13.92 -20.65
C PRO A 109 -2.57 -13.30 -21.47
N TYR A 110 -2.81 -13.81 -22.66
CA TYR A 110 -3.88 -13.32 -23.54
C TYR A 110 -5.27 -13.69 -23.03
N GLY A 111 -5.46 -14.93 -22.55
CA GLY A 111 -6.73 -15.36 -21.98
C GLY A 111 -7.15 -14.55 -20.74
N ILE A 112 -6.20 -14.10 -19.94
CA ILE A 112 -6.48 -13.18 -18.82
C ILE A 112 -6.97 -11.84 -19.35
N LEU A 113 -6.34 -11.29 -20.38
CA LEU A 113 -6.75 -10.00 -20.98
C LEU A 113 -8.12 -10.09 -21.65
N GLU A 114 -8.44 -11.21 -22.30
CA GLU A 114 -9.73 -11.48 -22.93
C GLU A 114 -10.91 -11.48 -21.95
N LEU A 115 -10.65 -11.69 -20.65
CA LEU A 115 -11.68 -11.52 -19.59
C LEU A 115 -12.11 -10.06 -19.42
N PHE A 116 -11.23 -9.11 -19.76
CA PHE A 116 -11.47 -7.68 -19.57
C PHE A 116 -11.94 -6.99 -20.86
N THR A 117 -11.45 -7.42 -22.04
CA THR A 117 -11.73 -6.75 -23.31
C THR A 117 -11.73 -7.73 -24.47
N LYS A 118 -12.47 -7.39 -25.56
CA LYS A 118 -12.48 -8.13 -26.82
C LYS A 118 -11.65 -7.45 -27.91
N ASP A 119 -11.04 -6.31 -27.63
CA ASP A 119 -10.18 -5.61 -28.59
C ASP A 119 -8.85 -6.37 -28.74
N ALA A 120 -8.63 -6.94 -29.94
CA ALA A 120 -7.47 -7.77 -30.24
C ALA A 120 -6.14 -7.02 -30.08
N ALA A 121 -6.09 -5.71 -30.41
CA ALA A 121 -4.88 -4.92 -30.27
C ALA A 121 -4.52 -4.68 -28.79
N VAL A 122 -5.52 -4.45 -27.95
CA VAL A 122 -5.35 -4.29 -26.50
C VAL A 122 -4.94 -5.62 -25.85
N VAL A 123 -5.59 -6.72 -26.23
CA VAL A 123 -5.24 -8.07 -25.74
C VAL A 123 -3.81 -8.45 -26.12
N GLN A 124 -3.39 -8.16 -27.38
CA GLN A 124 -2.03 -8.44 -27.82
C GLN A 124 -1.00 -7.63 -27.03
N ALA A 125 -1.14 -6.31 -26.98
CA ALA A 125 -0.19 -5.44 -26.28
C ALA A 125 -0.11 -5.75 -24.76
N GLY A 126 -1.26 -5.95 -24.11
CA GLY A 126 -1.32 -6.27 -22.70
C GLY A 126 -0.79 -7.67 -22.39
N GLY A 127 -1.07 -8.66 -23.25
CA GLY A 127 -0.58 -10.03 -23.10
C GLY A 127 0.94 -10.13 -23.25
N ASP A 128 1.51 -9.44 -24.24
CA ASP A 128 2.96 -9.38 -24.46
C ASP A 128 3.67 -8.73 -23.26
N TYR A 129 3.10 -7.63 -22.74
CA TYR A 129 3.60 -6.99 -21.54
C TYR A 129 3.50 -7.91 -20.31
N LEU A 130 2.32 -8.49 -20.06
CA LEU A 130 2.03 -9.32 -18.88
C LEU A 130 2.95 -10.54 -18.81
N ARG A 131 3.18 -11.20 -19.92
CA ARG A 131 4.04 -12.38 -20.02
C ARG A 131 5.47 -12.10 -19.53
N VAL A 132 6.02 -10.95 -19.88
CA VAL A 132 7.38 -10.55 -19.48
C VAL A 132 7.37 -9.97 -18.06
N ALA A 133 6.40 -9.10 -17.75
CA ALA A 133 6.26 -8.47 -16.43
C ALA A 133 6.04 -9.50 -15.31
N ALA A 134 5.43 -10.66 -15.62
CA ALA A 134 5.23 -11.74 -14.65
C ALA A 134 6.53 -12.23 -14.00
N LEU A 135 7.67 -12.13 -14.69
CA LEU A 135 8.99 -12.45 -14.12
C LEU A 135 9.33 -11.58 -12.91
N THR A 136 8.76 -10.38 -12.81
CA THR A 136 8.99 -9.48 -11.68
C THR A 136 8.28 -9.92 -10.39
N TYR A 137 7.27 -10.78 -10.48
CA TYR A 137 6.39 -11.09 -9.34
C TYR A 137 7.16 -11.72 -8.18
N VAL A 138 8.00 -12.71 -8.44
CA VAL A 138 8.84 -13.35 -7.41
C VAL A 138 9.83 -12.36 -6.81
N ILE A 139 10.48 -11.56 -7.67
CA ILE A 139 11.46 -10.57 -7.23
C ILE A 139 10.79 -9.50 -6.37
N THR A 140 9.62 -9.02 -6.78
CA THR A 140 8.83 -8.02 -6.03
C THR A 140 8.38 -8.58 -4.68
N ALA A 141 7.92 -9.83 -4.62
CA ALA A 141 7.53 -10.49 -3.37
C ALA A 141 8.70 -10.55 -2.37
N TRP A 142 9.89 -10.87 -2.84
CA TRP A 142 11.10 -10.89 -2.01
C TRP A 142 11.52 -9.49 -1.57
N SER A 143 11.48 -8.50 -2.46
CA SER A 143 11.77 -7.10 -2.11
C SER A 143 10.82 -6.58 -1.03
N PHE A 144 9.52 -6.90 -1.13
CA PHE A 144 8.53 -6.53 -0.14
C PHE A 144 8.79 -7.18 1.23
N SER A 145 9.08 -8.48 1.24
CA SER A 145 9.34 -9.22 2.48
C SER A 145 10.62 -8.73 3.17
N LEU A 146 11.73 -8.63 2.46
CA LEU A 146 12.98 -8.13 3.00
C LEU A 146 12.87 -6.66 3.43
N GLY A 147 12.18 -5.84 2.63
CA GLY A 147 11.92 -4.44 2.96
C GLY A 147 11.08 -4.28 4.23
N SER A 148 10.04 -5.10 4.41
CA SER A 148 9.21 -5.12 5.62
C SER A 148 10.01 -5.50 6.85
N THR A 149 10.84 -6.54 6.75
CA THR A 149 11.72 -6.98 7.83
C THR A 149 12.72 -5.90 8.22
N LEU A 150 13.37 -5.26 7.24
CA LEU A 150 14.34 -4.18 7.50
C LEU A 150 13.69 -2.96 8.16
N ARG A 151 12.50 -2.56 7.72
CA ARG A 151 11.76 -1.45 8.36
C ARG A 151 11.43 -1.78 9.81
N SER A 152 10.89 -2.97 10.07
CA SER A 152 10.47 -3.41 11.41
C SER A 152 11.64 -3.60 12.37
N THR A 153 12.82 -3.90 11.85
CA THR A 153 14.08 -4.08 12.63
C THR A 153 14.93 -2.81 12.76
N GLY A 154 14.40 -1.65 12.32
CA GLY A 154 15.02 -0.34 12.55
C GLY A 154 15.96 0.14 11.45
N ASN A 155 15.91 -0.46 10.26
CA ASN A 155 16.72 -0.06 9.10
C ASN A 155 15.85 0.37 7.89
N PRO A 156 14.93 1.34 8.03
CA PRO A 156 14.01 1.73 6.95
C PRO A 156 14.70 2.47 5.79
N LYS A 157 15.92 2.96 5.98
CA LYS A 157 16.70 3.63 4.93
C LYS A 157 17.13 2.67 3.82
N VAL A 158 17.37 1.40 4.16
CA VAL A 158 17.86 0.41 3.18
C VAL A 158 16.82 0.13 2.08
N PRO A 159 15.55 -0.18 2.39
CA PRO A 159 14.51 -0.29 1.38
C PRO A 159 14.32 0.99 0.56
N LEU A 160 14.44 2.18 1.18
CA LEU A 160 14.38 3.44 0.44
C LEU A 160 15.48 3.54 -0.63
N VAL A 161 16.75 3.27 -0.26
CA VAL A 161 17.87 3.31 -1.21
C VAL A 161 17.67 2.28 -2.32
N ALA A 162 17.21 1.08 -2.00
CA ALA A 162 16.91 0.06 -3.00
C ALA A 162 15.82 0.52 -3.98
N THR A 163 14.74 1.11 -3.49
CA THR A 163 13.66 1.66 -4.34
C THR A 163 14.14 2.84 -5.17
N MET A 164 15.00 3.73 -4.64
CA MET A 164 15.63 4.80 -5.43
C MET A 164 16.48 4.25 -6.57
N SER A 165 17.29 3.23 -6.29
CA SER A 165 18.12 2.58 -7.32
C SER A 165 17.26 1.93 -8.40
N SER A 166 16.16 1.29 -8.00
CA SER A 166 15.16 0.71 -8.91
C SER A 166 14.48 1.78 -9.77
N PHE A 167 14.10 2.91 -9.18
CA PHE A 167 13.48 4.03 -9.90
C PHE A 167 14.39 4.58 -10.99
N VAL A 168 15.65 4.87 -10.66
CA VAL A 168 16.62 5.38 -11.64
C VAL A 168 16.89 4.35 -12.74
N ALA A 169 17.06 3.09 -12.37
CA ALA A 169 17.27 2.00 -13.32
C ALA A 169 16.05 1.82 -14.25
N ASN A 170 14.83 1.84 -13.69
CA ASN A 170 13.61 1.71 -14.48
C ASN A 170 13.49 2.85 -15.51
N ALA A 171 13.66 4.11 -15.09
CA ALA A 171 13.64 5.25 -16.00
C ALA A 171 14.66 5.12 -17.14
N PHE A 172 15.87 4.70 -16.81
CA PHE A 172 16.96 4.55 -17.79
C PHE A 172 16.69 3.39 -18.77
N PHE A 173 16.39 2.20 -18.26
CA PHE A 173 16.18 1.02 -19.09
C PHE A 173 14.88 1.10 -19.90
N ASN A 174 13.80 1.68 -19.34
CA ASN A 174 12.58 1.93 -20.09
C ASN A 174 12.86 2.86 -21.27
N TYR A 175 13.57 3.97 -21.06
CA TYR A 175 13.90 4.88 -22.14
C TYR A 175 14.67 4.20 -23.27
N ILE A 176 15.64 3.35 -22.95
CA ILE A 176 16.45 2.63 -23.93
C ILE A 176 15.64 1.56 -24.65
N LEU A 177 14.92 0.71 -23.91
CA LEU A 177 14.27 -0.47 -24.47
C LEU A 177 12.94 -0.16 -25.16
N ILE A 178 12.17 0.81 -24.66
CA ILE A 178 10.92 1.23 -25.30
C ILE A 178 11.22 1.89 -26.65
N PHE A 179 12.18 2.83 -26.67
CA PHE A 179 12.44 3.68 -27.83
C PHE A 179 13.60 3.21 -28.73
N GLY A 180 14.26 2.11 -28.38
CA GLY A 180 15.36 1.58 -29.20
C GLY A 180 16.57 2.50 -29.25
N LYS A 181 17.09 2.93 -28.09
CA LYS A 181 18.29 3.78 -28.01
C LYS A 181 19.56 2.95 -27.77
N LEU A 182 20.72 3.59 -27.92
CA LEU A 182 22.05 2.98 -27.71
C LEU A 182 22.29 1.72 -28.59
N GLY A 183 21.72 1.66 -29.79
CA GLY A 183 21.92 0.53 -30.72
C GLY A 183 21.03 -0.70 -30.45
N LEU A 184 20.10 -0.63 -29.51
CA LEU A 184 19.09 -1.67 -29.26
C LEU A 184 17.84 -1.41 -30.13
N PRO A 185 17.12 -2.46 -30.55
CA PRO A 185 15.85 -2.31 -31.26
C PRO A 185 14.77 -1.74 -30.31
N ALA A 186 13.83 -0.98 -30.87
CA ALA A 186 12.65 -0.51 -30.16
C ALA A 186 11.73 -1.69 -29.83
N MET A 187 11.52 -1.97 -28.55
CA MET A 187 10.72 -3.12 -28.09
C MET A 187 9.31 -2.73 -27.60
N GLY A 188 8.97 -1.43 -27.62
CA GLY A 188 7.65 -0.96 -27.20
C GLY A 188 7.24 -1.44 -25.80
N VAL A 189 6.04 -2.04 -25.66
CA VAL A 189 5.51 -2.52 -24.38
C VAL A 189 6.35 -3.63 -23.73
N VAL A 190 6.97 -4.48 -24.55
CA VAL A 190 7.89 -5.53 -24.08
C VAL A 190 9.15 -4.90 -23.49
N GLY A 191 9.64 -3.80 -24.10
CA GLY A 191 10.75 -3.02 -23.58
C GLY A 191 10.46 -2.42 -22.21
N ALA A 192 9.26 -1.91 -21.99
CA ALA A 192 8.81 -1.43 -20.68
C ALA A 192 8.80 -2.54 -19.62
N ALA A 193 8.29 -3.73 -19.98
CA ALA A 193 8.29 -4.88 -19.08
C ALA A 193 9.72 -5.33 -18.73
N LEU A 194 10.62 -5.42 -19.72
CA LEU A 194 12.02 -5.78 -19.50
C LEU A 194 12.76 -4.74 -18.65
N GLY A 195 12.53 -3.44 -18.89
CA GLY A 195 13.10 -2.37 -18.06
C GLY A 195 12.67 -2.50 -16.61
N THR A 196 11.41 -2.85 -16.37
CA THR A 196 10.90 -3.13 -15.01
C THR A 196 11.56 -4.38 -14.42
N VAL A 197 11.77 -5.45 -15.17
CA VAL A 197 12.50 -6.65 -14.70
C VAL A 197 13.91 -6.28 -14.24
N VAL A 198 14.67 -5.54 -15.07
CA VAL A 198 16.04 -5.11 -14.72
C VAL A 198 16.04 -4.23 -13.47
N ALA A 199 15.10 -3.28 -13.38
CA ALA A 199 14.97 -2.41 -12.21
C ALA A 199 14.71 -3.22 -10.92
N ARG A 200 13.84 -4.23 -10.97
CA ARG A 200 13.57 -5.12 -9.82
C ARG A 200 14.76 -5.99 -9.45
N LEU A 201 15.51 -6.46 -10.43
CA LEU A 201 16.77 -7.19 -10.17
C LEU A 201 17.80 -6.31 -9.46
N ILE A 202 17.91 -5.04 -9.85
CA ILE A 202 18.79 -4.07 -9.19
C ILE A 202 18.30 -3.82 -7.75
N GLU A 203 16.98 -3.64 -7.54
CA GLU A 203 16.39 -3.45 -6.21
C GLU A 203 16.74 -4.58 -5.26
N ILE A 204 16.46 -5.82 -5.67
CA ILE A 204 16.78 -7.00 -4.82
C ILE A 204 18.29 -7.16 -4.64
N GLY A 205 19.08 -6.87 -5.66
CA GLY A 205 20.54 -6.88 -5.58
C GLY A 205 21.08 -5.93 -4.51
N VAL A 206 20.57 -4.69 -4.47
CA VAL A 206 20.92 -3.70 -3.42
C VAL A 206 20.51 -4.20 -2.04
N LEU A 207 19.29 -4.71 -1.88
CA LEU A 207 18.81 -5.26 -0.60
C LEU A 207 19.71 -6.39 -0.11
N VAL A 208 20.00 -7.36 -0.98
CA VAL A 208 20.84 -8.53 -0.65
C VAL A 208 22.27 -8.10 -0.34
N PHE A 209 22.84 -7.19 -1.12
CA PHE A 209 24.19 -6.66 -0.89
C PHE A 209 24.30 -5.99 0.47
N VAL A 210 23.36 -5.12 0.81
CA VAL A 210 23.37 -4.42 2.10
C VAL A 210 23.18 -5.40 3.26
N ILE A 211 22.25 -6.35 3.15
CA ILE A 211 22.01 -7.38 4.18
C ILE A 211 23.29 -8.20 4.42
N LYS A 212 24.02 -8.58 3.37
CA LYS A 212 25.27 -9.32 3.49
C LYS A 212 26.41 -8.47 4.07
N ARG A 213 26.53 -7.21 3.63
CA ARG A 213 27.62 -6.32 4.01
C ARG A 213 27.58 -5.92 5.48
N TYR A 214 26.39 -5.62 6.00
CA TYR A 214 26.21 -5.10 7.36
C TYR A 214 26.03 -6.21 8.42
N GLN A 215 26.20 -7.48 8.07
CA GLN A 215 26.16 -8.65 8.98
C GLN A 215 25.10 -8.50 10.09
N GLY A 216 23.96 -7.90 9.75
CA GLY A 216 22.86 -7.69 10.68
C GLY A 216 22.20 -9.02 11.09
N PRO A 217 21.23 -8.96 12.00
CA PRO A 217 20.50 -10.14 12.45
C PRO A 217 19.74 -10.88 11.33
N LEU A 218 19.66 -10.28 10.15
CA LEU A 218 18.95 -10.76 8.98
C LEU A 218 19.89 -11.46 8.00
N GLN A 219 20.51 -12.56 8.41
CA GLN A 219 21.10 -13.45 7.42
C GLN A 219 19.97 -14.00 6.55
N ILE A 220 20.14 -13.93 5.22
CA ILE A 220 19.17 -14.48 4.27
C ILE A 220 19.08 -16.00 4.55
N PRO A 221 17.89 -16.51 4.88
CA PRO A 221 17.74 -17.87 5.41
C PRO A 221 17.97 -18.98 4.37
N ILE A 222 18.36 -18.65 3.13
CA ILE A 222 18.48 -19.61 2.02
C ILE A 222 19.44 -20.76 2.35
N ARG A 223 20.44 -20.55 3.21
CA ARG A 223 21.39 -21.61 3.63
C ARG A 223 21.00 -22.33 4.92
N HIS A 224 20.07 -21.80 5.70
CA HIS A 224 19.65 -22.36 6.99
C HIS A 224 18.13 -22.29 7.13
N LEU A 225 17.43 -23.05 6.28
CA LEU A 225 15.98 -23.27 6.45
C LEU A 225 15.77 -23.97 7.80
N GLN A 226 15.27 -23.20 8.77
CA GLN A 226 14.89 -23.75 10.06
C GLN A 226 13.58 -24.50 9.93
N LYS A 227 13.46 -25.65 10.59
CA LYS A 227 12.15 -26.29 10.77
C LYS A 227 11.25 -25.31 11.52
N ILE A 228 10.15 -24.92 10.90
CA ILE A 228 9.14 -24.06 11.50
C ILE A 228 8.11 -24.96 12.21
N PRO A 229 8.01 -24.90 13.55
CA PRO A 229 7.07 -25.73 14.31
C PRO A 229 5.61 -25.39 13.99
N LYS A 230 4.69 -26.34 14.21
CA LYS A 230 3.25 -26.12 13.96
C LYS A 230 2.67 -25.00 14.80
N GLU A 231 3.12 -24.87 16.03
CA GLU A 231 2.69 -23.83 16.98
C GLU A 231 3.00 -22.42 16.45
N PHE A 232 4.15 -22.25 15.79
CA PHE A 232 4.52 -21.00 15.13
C PHE A 232 3.50 -20.61 14.04
N TRP A 233 3.12 -21.57 13.19
CA TRP A 233 2.14 -21.32 12.12
C TRP A 233 0.79 -20.90 12.67
N THR A 234 0.38 -21.42 13.82
CA THR A 234 -0.88 -21.02 14.47
C THR A 234 -0.84 -19.54 14.86
N VAL A 235 0.23 -19.08 15.51
CA VAL A 235 0.39 -17.67 15.90
C VAL A 235 0.53 -16.79 14.65
N TYR A 236 1.32 -17.23 13.67
CA TYR A 236 1.54 -16.50 12.44
C TYR A 236 0.24 -16.25 11.67
N TRP A 237 -0.56 -17.30 11.42
CA TRP A 237 -1.83 -17.17 10.73
C TRP A 237 -2.87 -16.38 11.53
N LYS A 238 -2.94 -16.57 12.84
CA LYS A 238 -3.83 -15.80 13.70
C LYS A 238 -3.56 -14.29 13.62
N THR A 239 -2.31 -13.89 13.37
CA THR A 239 -1.93 -12.48 13.25
C THR A 239 -2.04 -11.98 11.81
N THR A 240 -1.58 -12.76 10.82
CA THR A 240 -1.40 -12.33 9.44
C THR A 240 -2.67 -12.47 8.60
N LEU A 241 -3.43 -13.55 8.77
CA LEU A 241 -4.64 -13.80 7.99
C LEU A 241 -5.70 -12.69 8.12
N PRO A 242 -5.99 -12.17 9.34
CA PRO A 242 -6.90 -11.02 9.46
C PRO A 242 -6.45 -9.80 8.67
N VAL A 243 -5.15 -9.55 8.58
CA VAL A 243 -4.62 -8.42 7.80
C VAL A 243 -4.79 -8.65 6.30
N ILE A 244 -4.50 -9.86 5.80
CA ILE A 244 -4.71 -10.21 4.38
C ILE A 244 -6.18 -10.05 4.01
N VAL A 245 -7.09 -10.60 4.81
CA VAL A 245 -8.53 -10.49 4.61
C VAL A 245 -8.96 -9.02 4.62
N ASN A 246 -8.46 -8.25 5.58
CA ASN A 246 -8.76 -6.82 5.69
C ASN A 246 -8.38 -6.05 4.43
N GLU A 247 -7.15 -6.20 3.95
CA GLU A 247 -6.67 -5.51 2.73
C GLU A 247 -7.50 -5.91 1.51
N THR A 248 -7.84 -7.20 1.38
CA THR A 248 -8.63 -7.71 0.26
C THR A 248 -10.04 -7.13 0.26
N PHE A 249 -10.74 -7.17 1.39
CA PHE A 249 -12.09 -6.64 1.49
C PHE A 249 -12.15 -5.12 1.42
N TRP A 250 -11.12 -4.42 1.90
CA TRP A 250 -10.98 -2.98 1.71
C TRP A 250 -10.86 -2.63 0.22
N ALA A 251 -10.01 -3.34 -0.52
CA ALA A 251 -9.86 -3.10 -1.95
C ALA A 251 -11.13 -3.42 -2.75
N LEU A 252 -11.86 -4.48 -2.39
CA LEU A 252 -13.17 -4.77 -2.96
C LEU A 252 -14.17 -3.63 -2.67
N GLY A 253 -14.16 -3.07 -1.47
CA GLY A 253 -14.98 -1.90 -1.12
C GLY A 253 -14.73 -0.71 -2.03
N GLN A 254 -13.45 -0.45 -2.38
CA GLN A 254 -13.11 0.63 -3.32
C GLN A 254 -13.71 0.41 -4.73
N VAL A 255 -13.82 -0.86 -5.18
CA VAL A 255 -14.48 -1.18 -6.45
C VAL A 255 -15.96 -0.80 -6.40
N PHE A 256 -16.66 -1.10 -5.30
CA PHE A 256 -18.06 -0.74 -5.12
C PHE A 256 -18.26 0.77 -4.99
N TYR A 257 -17.38 1.52 -4.33
CA TYR A 257 -17.42 2.98 -4.32
C TYR A 257 -17.27 3.56 -5.73
N ASN A 258 -16.31 3.06 -6.51
CA ASN A 258 -16.13 3.48 -7.90
C ASN A 258 -17.37 3.17 -8.76
N ALA A 259 -18.04 2.03 -8.53
CA ALA A 259 -19.28 1.69 -9.18
C ALA A 259 -20.41 2.68 -8.80
N ALA A 260 -20.54 3.06 -7.53
CA ALA A 260 -21.49 4.08 -7.09
C ALA A 260 -21.24 5.44 -7.76
N TYR A 261 -19.98 5.86 -7.87
CA TYR A 261 -19.63 7.12 -8.57
C TYR A 261 -19.95 7.05 -10.08
N ALA A 262 -19.73 5.89 -10.70
CA ALA A 262 -20.03 5.67 -12.11
C ALA A 262 -21.53 5.74 -12.41
N MET A 263 -22.40 5.34 -11.46
CA MET A 263 -23.86 5.48 -11.59
C MET A 263 -24.30 6.95 -11.67
N VAL A 264 -23.55 7.89 -11.09
CA VAL A 264 -23.88 9.33 -11.14
C VAL A 264 -23.55 9.92 -12.52
N GLY A 265 -22.50 9.43 -13.18
CA GLY A 265 -22.14 9.85 -14.52
C GLY A 265 -20.63 9.94 -14.76
N THR A 266 -20.26 10.09 -16.03
CA THR A 266 -18.84 10.08 -16.47
C THR A 266 -18.05 11.27 -15.93
N GLN A 267 -18.63 12.46 -15.93
CA GLN A 267 -17.98 13.68 -15.41
C GLN A 267 -17.76 13.58 -13.89
N ALA A 268 -18.75 13.04 -13.17
CA ALA A 268 -18.66 12.78 -11.74
C ALA A 268 -17.52 11.80 -11.43
N THR A 269 -17.44 10.70 -12.17
CA THR A 269 -16.37 9.71 -12.04
C THR A 269 -15.00 10.32 -12.29
N ALA A 270 -14.86 11.10 -13.36
CA ALA A 270 -13.61 11.78 -13.69
C ALA A 270 -13.16 12.74 -12.58
N ALA A 271 -14.08 13.55 -12.05
CA ALA A 271 -13.79 14.47 -10.96
C ALA A 271 -13.36 13.75 -9.66
N VAL A 272 -14.04 12.63 -9.32
CA VAL A 272 -13.66 11.79 -8.16
C VAL A 272 -12.27 11.19 -8.36
N GLN A 273 -11.94 10.67 -9.55
CA GLN A 273 -10.62 10.08 -9.80
C GLN A 273 -9.49 11.12 -9.65
N ILE A 274 -9.70 12.35 -10.11
CA ILE A 274 -8.76 13.45 -9.90
C ILE A 274 -8.58 13.74 -8.41
N ALA A 275 -9.67 13.87 -7.66
CA ALA A 275 -9.63 14.14 -6.23
C ALA A 275 -8.94 12.99 -5.45
N VAL A 276 -9.21 11.74 -5.80
CA VAL A 276 -8.55 10.55 -5.22
C VAL A 276 -7.06 10.54 -5.52
N ALA A 277 -6.63 10.93 -6.73
CA ALA A 277 -5.22 11.01 -7.09
C ALA A 277 -4.48 12.06 -6.23
N ILE A 278 -5.10 13.23 -6.01
CA ILE A 278 -4.56 14.28 -5.11
C ILE A 278 -4.44 13.75 -3.69
N GLN A 279 -5.51 13.12 -3.15
CA GLN A 279 -5.47 12.52 -1.82
C GLN A 279 -4.42 11.40 -1.71
N GLY A 280 -4.19 10.65 -2.76
CA GLY A 280 -3.17 9.60 -2.80
C GLY A 280 -1.76 10.14 -2.53
N LEU A 281 -1.43 11.32 -3.07
CA LEU A 281 -0.16 12.00 -2.79
C LEU A 281 -0.07 12.49 -1.34
N ALA A 282 -1.14 13.06 -0.81
CA ALA A 282 -1.20 13.50 0.58
C ALA A 282 -1.11 12.31 1.56
N PHE A 283 -1.72 11.18 1.22
CA PHE A 283 -1.76 9.98 2.04
C PHE A 283 -0.39 9.30 2.24
N VAL A 284 0.61 9.66 1.44
CA VAL A 284 2.00 9.20 1.60
C VAL A 284 2.55 9.54 3.00
N ILE A 285 2.22 10.74 3.51
CA ILE A 285 2.62 11.17 4.86
C ILE A 285 1.95 10.29 5.93
N VAL A 286 0.66 10.02 5.75
CA VAL A 286 -0.13 9.18 6.66
C VAL A 286 0.41 7.75 6.72
N ARG A 287 0.82 7.18 5.57
CA ARG A 287 1.47 5.86 5.51
C ARG A 287 2.78 5.82 6.31
N GLY A 288 3.59 6.86 6.21
CA GLY A 288 4.81 6.99 7.01
C GLY A 288 4.54 7.01 8.51
N LEU A 289 3.56 7.82 8.94
CA LEU A 289 3.13 7.90 10.35
C LEU A 289 2.54 6.57 10.84
N GLY A 290 1.66 5.94 10.08
CA GLY A 290 1.04 4.65 10.43
C GLY A 290 2.08 3.53 10.58
N SER A 291 3.03 3.45 9.65
CA SER A 291 4.12 2.48 9.73
C SER A 291 5.02 2.71 10.95
N SER A 292 5.40 3.97 11.22
CA SER A 292 6.21 4.30 12.41
C SER A 292 5.46 4.02 13.71
N CYS A 293 4.16 4.30 13.77
CA CYS A 293 3.29 3.98 14.90
C CYS A 293 3.28 2.48 15.18
N SER A 294 2.94 1.66 14.17
CA SER A 294 2.87 0.20 14.29
C SER A 294 4.20 -0.39 14.78
N ILE A 295 5.32 0.03 14.20
CA ILE A 295 6.65 -0.48 14.57
C ILE A 295 7.03 -0.07 16.00
N MET A 296 6.86 1.21 16.36
CA MET A 296 7.26 1.70 17.68
C MET A 296 6.40 1.12 18.80
N LEU A 297 5.09 0.99 18.58
CA LEU A 297 4.18 0.37 19.54
C LEU A 297 4.48 -1.12 19.68
N GLY A 298 4.62 -1.85 18.56
CA GLY A 298 4.97 -3.27 18.58
C GLY A 298 6.27 -3.53 19.34
N GLN A 299 7.33 -2.75 19.10
CA GLN A 299 8.59 -2.86 19.84
C GLN A 299 8.44 -2.57 21.34
N SER A 300 7.59 -1.62 21.70
CA SER A 300 7.35 -1.26 23.11
C SER A 300 6.57 -2.35 23.84
N ILE A 301 5.55 -2.92 23.18
CA ILE A 301 4.73 -4.04 23.72
C ILE A 301 5.58 -5.30 23.84
N GLY A 302 6.37 -5.64 22.81
CA GLY A 302 7.29 -6.76 22.87
C GLY A 302 8.21 -6.70 24.11
N LYS A 303 8.74 -5.52 24.43
CA LYS A 303 9.56 -5.24 25.64
C LYS A 303 8.77 -5.20 26.93
N ASN A 304 7.49 -5.49 26.92
CA ASN A 304 6.59 -5.35 28.07
C ASN A 304 6.53 -3.92 28.65
N LYS A 305 6.81 -2.88 27.83
CA LYS A 305 6.74 -1.48 28.25
C LYS A 305 5.37 -0.89 27.89
N ILE A 306 4.32 -1.41 28.51
CA ILE A 306 2.91 -1.12 28.17
C ILE A 306 2.58 0.38 28.35
N ASP A 307 3.00 0.99 29.46
CA ASP A 307 2.72 2.42 29.71
C ASP A 307 3.38 3.33 28.66
N ARG A 308 4.56 2.93 28.17
CA ARG A 308 5.20 3.63 27.05
C ARG A 308 4.38 3.49 25.77
N ALA A 309 3.91 2.28 25.46
CA ALA A 309 3.09 2.05 24.28
C ALA A 309 1.81 2.90 24.32
N LYS A 310 1.12 2.99 25.48
CA LYS A 310 -0.07 3.84 25.66
C LYS A 310 0.25 5.33 25.42
N LYS A 311 1.33 5.85 26.00
CA LYS A 311 1.75 7.24 25.83
C LYS A 311 2.10 7.55 24.39
N ASP A 312 2.82 6.65 23.73
CA ASP A 312 3.21 6.82 22.34
C ASP A 312 2.01 6.70 21.40
N ALA A 313 1.04 5.80 21.67
CA ALA A 313 -0.22 5.71 20.93
C ALA A 313 -1.00 7.04 20.96
N ASN A 314 -1.17 7.64 22.15
CA ASN A 314 -1.83 8.95 22.29
C ASN A 314 -1.11 10.05 21.49
N ARG A 315 0.23 10.06 21.48
CA ARG A 315 1.01 11.02 20.69
C ARG A 315 0.76 10.83 19.19
N PHE A 316 0.73 9.58 18.71
CA PHE A 316 0.44 9.31 17.30
C PHE A 316 -0.98 9.71 16.91
N ILE A 317 -1.97 9.52 17.79
CA ILE A 317 -3.34 9.98 17.56
C ILE A 317 -3.39 11.52 17.48
N ILE A 318 -2.74 12.24 18.38
CA ILE A 318 -2.66 13.70 18.32
C ILE A 318 -1.99 14.15 17.02
N LEU A 319 -0.88 13.52 16.63
CA LEU A 319 -0.20 13.81 15.37
C LEU A 319 -1.08 13.51 14.16
N SER A 320 -1.90 12.46 14.20
CA SER A 320 -2.83 12.17 13.10
C SER A 320 -3.91 13.24 12.96
N ILE A 321 -4.43 13.76 14.07
CA ILE A 321 -5.40 14.86 14.06
C ILE A 321 -4.74 16.11 13.47
N ILE A 322 -3.55 16.49 13.94
CA ILE A 322 -2.82 17.66 13.43
C ILE A 322 -2.54 17.50 11.93
N THR A 323 -1.99 16.36 11.51
CA THR A 323 -1.68 16.07 10.11
C THR A 323 -2.94 16.09 9.25
N GLY A 324 -4.01 15.45 9.72
CA GLY A 324 -5.30 15.41 9.03
C GLY A 324 -5.90 16.80 8.87
N VAL A 325 -5.90 17.62 9.93
CA VAL A 325 -6.40 19.00 9.89
C VAL A 325 -5.57 19.86 8.95
N VAL A 326 -4.25 19.80 9.02
CA VAL A 326 -3.37 20.61 8.15
C VAL A 326 -3.58 20.25 6.68
N ILE A 327 -3.52 18.96 6.34
CA ILE A 327 -3.66 18.50 4.96
C ILE A 327 -5.10 18.70 4.48
N GLY A 328 -6.10 18.32 5.27
CA GLY A 328 -7.51 18.49 4.94
C GLY A 328 -7.89 19.97 4.76
N ALA A 329 -7.32 20.89 5.56
CA ALA A 329 -7.50 22.31 5.37
C ALA A 329 -6.86 22.80 4.06
N ILE A 330 -5.65 22.34 3.72
CA ILE A 330 -5.02 22.65 2.43
C ILE A 330 -5.91 22.19 1.28
N GLU A 331 -6.37 20.93 1.29
CA GLU A 331 -7.26 20.39 0.24
C GLU A 331 -8.57 21.16 0.14
N SER A 332 -9.20 21.49 1.28
CA SER A 332 -10.50 22.16 1.30
C SER A 332 -10.44 23.65 0.96
N LEU A 333 -9.38 24.35 1.38
CA LEU A 333 -9.26 25.81 1.21
C LEU A 333 -8.55 26.20 -0.09
N THR A 334 -7.76 25.31 -0.67
CA THR A 334 -6.97 25.61 -1.88
C THR A 334 -7.20 24.62 -3.03
N PRO A 335 -8.45 24.15 -3.30
CA PRO A 335 -8.70 23.15 -4.34
C PRO A 335 -8.29 23.63 -5.74
N GLN A 336 -8.38 24.93 -6.02
CA GLN A 336 -7.97 25.53 -7.29
C GLN A 336 -6.48 25.34 -7.59
N TRP A 337 -5.62 25.38 -6.58
CA TRP A 337 -4.18 25.20 -6.78
C TRP A 337 -3.81 23.76 -7.02
N THR A 338 -4.48 22.82 -6.34
CA THR A 338 -4.23 21.40 -6.50
C THR A 338 -4.75 20.87 -7.84
N LEU A 339 -5.86 21.42 -8.35
CA LEU A 339 -6.41 21.06 -9.66
C LEU A 339 -5.56 21.58 -10.84
N LEU A 340 -4.76 22.64 -10.65
CA LEU A 340 -3.82 23.10 -11.69
C LEU A 340 -2.78 22.06 -12.08
N LEU A 341 -2.52 21.06 -11.23
CA LEU A 341 -1.61 19.96 -11.54
C LEU A 341 -2.10 19.07 -12.69
N PHE A 342 -3.41 19.10 -13.00
CA PHE A 342 -4.04 18.21 -13.98
C PHE A 342 -4.26 18.85 -15.38
N GLY A 343 -3.78 20.08 -15.61
CA GLY A 343 -3.79 20.72 -16.93
C GLY A 343 -5.20 20.95 -17.52
N HIS A 344 -5.47 20.45 -18.71
CA HIS A 344 -6.72 20.68 -19.43
C HIS A 344 -7.87 19.82 -18.90
N ILE A 345 -8.67 20.36 -17.99
CA ILE A 345 -9.88 19.75 -17.44
C ILE A 345 -11.10 20.52 -17.96
N SER A 346 -12.20 19.83 -18.29
CA SER A 346 -13.46 20.51 -18.67
C SER A 346 -13.99 21.37 -17.51
N PRO A 347 -14.67 22.50 -17.81
CA PRO A 347 -15.20 23.39 -16.75
C PRO A 347 -16.11 22.68 -15.74
N GLU A 348 -16.91 21.72 -16.20
CA GLU A 348 -17.79 20.94 -15.34
C GLU A 348 -17.01 20.05 -14.38
N VAL A 349 -16.00 19.31 -14.88
CA VAL A 349 -15.14 18.46 -14.06
C VAL A 349 -14.30 19.30 -13.08
N TYR A 350 -13.89 20.49 -13.50
CA TYR A 350 -13.16 21.43 -12.63
C TYR A 350 -14.03 21.88 -11.44
N THR A 351 -15.28 22.30 -11.73
CA THR A 351 -16.22 22.74 -10.69
C THR A 351 -16.58 21.62 -9.72
N LEU A 352 -16.86 20.42 -10.24
CA LEU A 352 -17.11 19.23 -9.42
C LEU A 352 -15.86 18.84 -8.61
N GLY A 353 -14.67 18.92 -9.22
CA GLY A 353 -13.40 18.65 -8.55
C GLY A 353 -13.14 19.58 -7.37
N GLN A 354 -13.46 20.87 -7.50
CA GLN A 354 -13.37 21.82 -6.38
C GLN A 354 -14.29 21.43 -5.23
N GLN A 355 -15.56 21.16 -5.51
CA GLN A 355 -16.54 20.74 -4.49
C GLN A 355 -16.14 19.44 -3.82
N LEU A 356 -15.64 18.46 -4.60
CA LEU A 356 -15.18 17.18 -4.09
C LEU A 356 -13.97 17.34 -3.17
N LEU A 357 -12.97 18.12 -3.55
CA LEU A 357 -11.79 18.38 -2.72
C LEU A 357 -12.13 19.07 -1.42
N GLN A 358 -13.11 19.99 -1.42
CA GLN A 358 -13.60 20.61 -0.20
C GLN A 358 -14.19 19.58 0.78
N VAL A 359 -15.07 18.70 0.28
CA VAL A 359 -15.69 17.66 1.09
C VAL A 359 -14.68 16.58 1.49
N MET A 360 -13.89 16.12 0.53
CA MET A 360 -12.90 15.06 0.77
C MET A 360 -11.78 15.51 1.70
N GLY A 361 -11.42 16.79 1.72
CA GLY A 361 -10.47 17.34 2.68
C GLY A 361 -10.97 17.24 4.13
N VAL A 362 -12.26 17.45 4.37
CA VAL A 362 -12.87 17.22 5.69
C VAL A 362 -12.87 15.72 6.04
N ILE A 363 -13.24 14.86 5.10
CA ILE A 363 -13.21 13.41 5.28
C ILE A 363 -11.77 12.91 5.51
N PHE A 364 -10.77 13.55 4.91
CA PHE A 364 -9.36 13.21 5.06
C PHE A 364 -8.87 13.29 6.51
N ILE A 365 -9.42 14.21 7.31
CA ILE A 365 -9.12 14.29 8.75
C ILE A 365 -9.48 12.96 9.42
N LEU A 366 -10.69 12.46 9.18
CA LEU A 366 -11.16 11.19 9.73
C LEU A 366 -10.37 9.99 9.21
N LYS A 367 -10.09 9.97 7.89
CA LYS A 367 -9.25 8.95 7.25
C LYS A 367 -7.86 8.87 7.89
N THR A 368 -7.24 10.00 8.20
CA THR A 368 -5.92 10.04 8.81
C THR A 368 -5.96 9.47 10.22
N ILE A 369 -6.95 9.84 11.02
CA ILE A 369 -7.16 9.30 12.37
C ILE A 369 -7.38 7.78 12.31
N ASN A 370 -8.26 7.32 11.44
CA ASN A 370 -8.58 5.90 11.27
C ASN A 370 -7.36 5.08 10.81
N SER A 371 -6.58 5.61 9.88
CA SER A 371 -5.34 4.94 9.44
C SER A 371 -4.38 4.74 10.62
N ILE A 372 -4.23 5.75 11.49
CA ILE A 372 -3.37 5.61 12.68
C ILE A 372 -3.98 4.65 13.70
N ILE A 373 -5.29 4.66 13.89
CA ILE A 373 -5.96 3.71 14.81
C ILE A 373 -5.80 2.29 14.28
N VAL A 374 -6.22 2.01 13.04
CA VAL A 374 -6.28 0.64 12.50
C VAL A 374 -4.88 0.10 12.18
N VAL A 375 -4.13 0.83 11.33
CA VAL A 375 -2.82 0.37 10.84
C VAL A 375 -1.72 0.61 11.87
N GLY A 376 -1.78 1.73 12.59
CA GLY A 376 -0.79 2.09 13.61
C GLY A 376 -1.01 1.38 14.94
N VAL A 377 -2.12 1.68 15.61
CA VAL A 377 -2.36 1.27 17.00
C VAL A 377 -2.83 -0.18 17.11
N LEU A 378 -3.92 -0.54 16.41
CA LEU A 378 -4.48 -1.90 16.53
C LEU A 378 -3.53 -2.95 15.98
N ARG A 379 -2.98 -2.75 14.77
CA ARG A 379 -2.00 -3.70 14.21
C ARG A 379 -0.71 -3.73 15.03
N GLY A 380 -0.14 -2.57 15.37
CA GLY A 380 1.06 -2.49 16.21
C GLY A 380 0.85 -3.11 17.60
N GLY A 381 -0.36 -3.04 18.12
CA GLY A 381 -0.79 -3.67 19.35
C GLY A 381 -1.00 -5.18 19.28
N GLY A 382 -1.03 -5.76 18.07
CA GLY A 382 -1.33 -7.18 17.87
C GLY A 382 -2.82 -7.51 17.76
N ASP A 383 -3.71 -6.49 17.78
CA ASP A 383 -5.16 -6.65 17.71
C ASP A 383 -5.69 -6.64 16.27
N THR A 384 -5.07 -7.46 15.43
CA THR A 384 -5.36 -7.52 13.98
C THR A 384 -6.78 -8.00 13.69
N HIS A 385 -7.31 -8.90 14.50
CA HIS A 385 -8.68 -9.39 14.38
C HIS A 385 -9.73 -8.30 14.58
N TYR A 386 -9.55 -7.46 15.59
CA TYR A 386 -10.47 -6.36 15.83
C TYR A 386 -10.36 -5.30 14.73
N GLY A 387 -9.13 -4.97 14.33
CA GLY A 387 -8.89 -4.05 13.21
C GLY A 387 -9.60 -4.50 11.93
N MET A 388 -9.50 -5.80 11.58
CA MET A 388 -10.21 -6.39 10.45
C MET A 388 -11.74 -6.25 10.61
N LYS A 389 -12.29 -6.66 11.75
CA LYS A 389 -13.74 -6.59 12.00
C LYS A 389 -14.25 -5.15 11.92
N LEU A 390 -13.54 -4.21 12.53
CA LEU A 390 -13.89 -2.79 12.53
C LEU A 390 -13.96 -2.26 11.09
N GLU A 391 -12.89 -2.46 10.33
CA GLU A 391 -12.79 -1.93 8.97
C GLU A 391 -13.82 -2.57 8.02
N MET A 392 -13.90 -3.91 8.03
CA MET A 392 -14.88 -4.63 7.21
C MET A 392 -16.31 -4.23 7.55
N SER A 393 -16.67 -4.18 8.83
CA SER A 393 -18.04 -3.82 9.22
C SER A 393 -18.39 -2.40 8.78
N CYS A 394 -17.49 -1.43 8.96
CA CYS A 394 -17.75 -0.05 8.55
C CYS A 394 -17.85 0.10 7.02
N VAL A 395 -16.94 -0.52 6.27
CA VAL A 395 -16.98 -0.49 4.80
C VAL A 395 -18.24 -1.15 4.26
N TRP A 396 -18.53 -2.39 4.69
CA TRP A 396 -19.56 -3.22 4.07
C TRP A 396 -20.96 -3.04 4.64
N LEU A 397 -21.13 -2.55 5.87
CA LEU A 397 -22.43 -2.30 6.48
C LEU A 397 -22.82 -0.82 6.47
N VAL A 398 -21.87 0.09 6.27
CA VAL A 398 -22.13 1.54 6.27
C VAL A 398 -21.75 2.17 4.94
N GLY A 399 -20.48 2.20 4.57
CA GLY A 399 -19.99 2.96 3.43
C GLY A 399 -20.55 2.48 2.09
N VAL A 400 -20.37 1.19 1.76
CA VAL A 400 -20.81 0.60 0.48
C VAL A 400 -22.34 0.69 0.33
N PRO A 401 -23.17 0.26 1.31
CA PRO A 401 -24.62 0.36 1.17
C PRO A 401 -25.10 1.81 1.02
N LEU A 402 -24.59 2.73 1.84
CA LEU A 402 -25.01 4.13 1.77
C LEU A 402 -24.61 4.79 0.45
N SER A 403 -23.43 4.51 -0.08
CA SER A 403 -22.98 5.07 -1.36
C SER A 403 -23.81 4.55 -2.54
N LEU A 404 -24.12 3.24 -2.56
CA LEU A 404 -24.96 2.63 -3.59
C LEU A 404 -26.41 3.10 -3.52
N LEU A 405 -26.99 3.24 -2.31
CA LEU A 405 -28.31 3.80 -2.12
C LEU A 405 -28.37 5.29 -2.54
N ALA A 406 -27.35 6.07 -2.17
CA ALA A 406 -27.24 7.48 -2.53
C ALA A 406 -27.19 7.69 -4.04
N ALA A 407 -26.41 6.86 -4.76
CA ALA A 407 -26.28 6.98 -6.21
C ALA A 407 -27.44 6.33 -6.97
N GLY A 408 -27.83 5.09 -6.61
CA GLY A 408 -28.75 4.26 -7.40
C GLY A 408 -30.22 4.44 -7.05
N VAL A 409 -30.56 4.80 -5.80
CA VAL A 409 -31.95 4.93 -5.35
C VAL A 409 -32.34 6.41 -5.13
N TRP A 410 -31.50 7.14 -4.43
CA TRP A 410 -31.79 8.56 -4.11
C TRP A 410 -31.32 9.52 -5.20
N HIS A 411 -30.56 9.06 -6.18
CA HIS A 411 -30.05 9.84 -7.32
C HIS A 411 -29.39 11.17 -6.87
N LEU A 412 -28.59 11.10 -5.79
CA LEU A 412 -27.93 12.27 -5.22
C LEU A 412 -26.74 12.72 -6.09
N PRO A 413 -26.39 14.01 -6.06
CA PRO A 413 -25.16 14.49 -6.70
C PRO A 413 -23.93 13.82 -6.10
N VAL A 414 -22.86 13.70 -6.89
CA VAL A 414 -21.64 12.95 -6.52
C VAL A 414 -21.01 13.40 -5.21
N THR A 415 -21.08 14.69 -4.89
CA THR A 415 -20.58 15.23 -3.61
C THR A 415 -21.30 14.61 -2.40
N LEU A 416 -22.61 14.43 -2.48
CA LEU A 416 -23.38 13.76 -1.42
C LEU A 416 -23.13 12.25 -1.40
N VAL A 417 -22.94 11.62 -2.56
CA VAL A 417 -22.55 10.19 -2.63
C VAL A 417 -21.20 9.97 -1.94
N VAL A 418 -20.23 10.87 -2.12
CA VAL A 418 -18.92 10.83 -1.44
C VAL A 418 -19.06 11.05 0.08
N ILE A 419 -19.97 11.95 0.50
CA ILE A 419 -20.27 12.12 1.94
C ILE A 419 -20.85 10.84 2.52
N CYS A 420 -21.83 10.23 1.84
CA CYS A 420 -22.45 8.96 2.25
C CYS A 420 -21.39 7.84 2.36
N ALA A 421 -20.49 7.72 1.38
CA ALA A 421 -19.35 6.81 1.46
C ALA A 421 -18.47 7.14 2.67
N GLY A 422 -18.20 8.43 2.92
CA GLY A 422 -17.37 8.90 4.04
C GLY A 422 -17.96 8.65 5.44
N MET A 423 -19.25 8.29 5.57
CA MET A 423 -19.85 7.96 6.86
C MET A 423 -19.21 6.74 7.52
N GLU A 424 -18.58 5.85 6.74
CA GLU A 424 -17.79 4.75 7.30
C GLU A 424 -16.63 5.27 8.16
N GLU A 425 -16.01 6.39 7.75
CA GLU A 425 -14.87 6.96 8.48
C GLU A 425 -15.32 7.54 9.84
N VAL A 426 -16.52 8.13 9.91
CA VAL A 426 -17.11 8.60 11.17
C VAL A 426 -17.32 7.42 12.12
N THR A 427 -17.93 6.34 11.62
CA THR A 427 -18.21 5.14 12.40
C THR A 427 -16.93 4.49 12.90
N LYS A 428 -15.90 4.39 12.02
CA LYS A 428 -14.57 3.85 12.39
C LYS A 428 -13.91 4.66 13.50
N VAL A 429 -13.96 5.99 13.42
CA VAL A 429 -13.39 6.88 14.45
C VAL A 429 -14.03 6.60 15.80
N VAL A 430 -15.36 6.59 15.88
CA VAL A 430 -16.09 6.40 17.15
C VAL A 430 -15.75 5.03 17.77
N VAL A 431 -15.91 3.96 16.99
CA VAL A 431 -15.67 2.58 17.47
C VAL A 431 -14.19 2.33 17.71
N GLY A 432 -13.32 2.90 16.87
CA GLY A 432 -11.87 2.80 17.01
C GLY A 432 -11.34 3.48 18.28
N PHE A 433 -11.81 4.67 18.59
CA PHE A 433 -11.47 5.36 19.85
C PHE A 433 -11.92 4.56 21.06
N TYR A 434 -13.15 4.03 21.05
CA TYR A 434 -13.62 3.16 22.16
C TYR A 434 -12.66 1.99 22.38
N ARG A 435 -12.19 1.33 21.31
CA ARG A 435 -11.24 0.22 21.43
C ARG A 435 -9.88 0.67 21.97
N VAL A 436 -9.38 1.82 21.53
CA VAL A 436 -8.10 2.37 22.01
C VAL A 436 -8.18 2.74 23.49
N TYR A 437 -9.22 3.48 23.92
CA TYR A 437 -9.37 3.88 25.31
C TYR A 437 -9.67 2.73 26.25
N SER A 438 -10.36 1.67 25.78
CA SER A 438 -10.57 0.45 26.55
C SER A 438 -9.28 -0.34 26.82
N GLN A 439 -8.17 0.03 26.18
CA GLN A 439 -6.86 -0.62 26.26
C GLN A 439 -6.84 -2.09 25.83
N LYS A 440 -7.93 -2.60 25.27
CA LYS A 440 -8.08 -4.00 24.81
C LYS A 440 -7.33 -4.30 23.51
N TRP A 441 -6.62 -3.32 22.94
CA TRP A 441 -5.81 -3.46 21.73
C TRP A 441 -4.40 -3.98 21.97
N ILE A 442 -3.99 -4.10 23.26
CA ILE A 442 -2.63 -4.47 23.65
C ILE A 442 -2.55 -5.99 23.80
N HIS A 443 -1.96 -6.66 22.82
CA HIS A 443 -1.72 -8.09 22.82
C HIS A 443 -0.22 -8.35 22.64
N ARG A 444 0.41 -8.90 23.67
CA ARG A 444 1.80 -9.34 23.60
C ARG A 444 1.84 -10.70 22.91
N LEU A 445 2.45 -10.77 21.75
CA LEU A 445 2.56 -11.97 20.93
C LEU A 445 3.87 -12.74 21.18
N VAL A 446 4.79 -12.13 21.90
CA VAL A 446 6.06 -12.75 22.30
C VAL A 446 5.77 -13.79 23.37
N GLN A 447 6.13 -15.04 23.10
CA GLN A 447 6.09 -16.13 24.07
C GLN A 447 7.34 -16.04 24.95
N ASP A 448 7.17 -16.19 26.26
CA ASP A 448 8.27 -16.19 27.23
C ASP A 448 9.07 -17.48 27.14
#